data_04ac95f899effa9a928c58ff01ecfe95
#
_entry.id   04ac95f899effa9a928c58ff01ecfe95
#
_cell.length_a   1.000
_cell.length_b   1.000
_cell.length_c   1.000
_cell.angle_alpha   90.00
_cell.angle_beta   90.00
_cell.angle_gamma   90.00
#
_symmetry.space_group_name_H-M   'P 1'
#
loop_
_entity.id
_entity.type
_entity.pdbx_description
1 polymer ?
#
loop_
_entity_poly.entity_id
_entity_poly.type
_entity_poly.pdbx_seq_one_letter_code
_entity_poly.pdbx_strand_id
1 'polypeptide(L)'
;MRRILVAIDGSETALRALDFAVQQARCAPTAELHVLNVQPTLSNYTAAEIYVTAERIHQVAAERAHAILEAAAERLQTAGSSFKLEQTEGDPAETIAKRAMELDCESITMGTHGLTSFGILFLGSVAQKVVHYATVPVTLVK
;
A
#
# COMPACT_ATOMS: atom_id res chain seq x y z
N MET A 1 -0.97 -8.34 20.03
CA MET A 1 -1.99 -7.92 19.01
C MET A 1 -1.30 -8.01 17.66
N ARG A 2 -1.80 -8.86 16.78
CA ARG A 2 -1.19 -9.11 15.47
C ARG A 2 -1.45 -7.95 14.52
N ARG A 3 -0.41 -7.35 13.96
CA ARG A 3 -0.55 -6.25 12.99
C ARG A 3 -0.03 -6.68 11.63
N ILE A 4 -0.82 -6.42 10.59
CA ILE A 4 -0.46 -6.70 9.20
C ILE A 4 -0.49 -5.38 8.44
N LEU A 5 0.63 -4.99 7.86
CA LEU A 5 0.64 -3.84 6.96
C LEU A 5 0.17 -4.28 5.58
N VAL A 6 -0.80 -3.56 5.01
CA VAL A 6 -1.31 -3.80 3.66
C VAL A 6 -1.00 -2.57 2.81
N ALA A 7 -0.10 -2.72 1.85
CA ALA A 7 0.25 -1.63 0.94
C ALA A 7 -0.68 -1.63 -0.28
N ILE A 8 -1.33 -0.50 -0.54
CA ILE A 8 -2.29 -0.34 -1.63
C ILE A 8 -1.97 0.87 -2.50
N ASP A 9 -2.15 0.74 -3.80
CA ASP A 9 -1.95 1.79 -4.80
C ASP A 9 -3.16 1.99 -5.73
N GLY A 10 -4.26 1.31 -5.44
CA GLY A 10 -5.48 1.32 -6.25
C GLY A 10 -5.48 0.32 -7.39
N SER A 11 -4.40 -0.44 -7.59
CA SER A 11 -4.36 -1.51 -8.58
C SER A 11 -5.25 -2.70 -8.18
N GLU A 12 -5.62 -3.51 -9.17
CA GLU A 12 -6.44 -4.69 -8.94
C GLU A 12 -5.72 -5.73 -8.06
N THR A 13 -4.41 -5.92 -8.25
CA THR A 13 -3.62 -6.81 -7.42
C THR A 13 -3.50 -6.32 -5.98
N ALA A 14 -3.44 -4.99 -5.76
CA ALA A 14 -3.47 -4.41 -4.42
C ALA A 14 -4.81 -4.64 -3.71
N LEU A 15 -5.93 -4.56 -4.44
CA LEU A 15 -7.24 -4.89 -3.89
C LEU A 15 -7.36 -6.38 -3.53
N ARG A 16 -6.82 -7.27 -4.37
CA ARG A 16 -6.73 -8.71 -4.04
C ARG A 16 -5.85 -8.96 -2.81
N ALA A 17 -4.76 -8.23 -2.67
CA ALA A 17 -3.91 -8.30 -1.49
C ALA A 17 -4.66 -7.86 -0.22
N LEU A 18 -5.50 -6.82 -0.31
CA LEU A 18 -6.36 -6.40 0.77
C LEU A 18 -7.37 -7.49 1.16
N ASP A 19 -8.04 -8.09 0.18
CA ASP A 19 -8.99 -9.19 0.41
C ASP A 19 -8.31 -10.41 1.07
N PHE A 20 -7.08 -10.71 0.65
CA PHE A 20 -6.29 -11.77 1.26
C PHE A 20 -5.92 -11.45 2.72
N ALA A 21 -5.50 -10.22 3.01
CA ALA A 21 -5.20 -9.79 4.37
C ALA A 21 -6.44 -9.84 5.29
N VAL A 22 -7.61 -9.50 4.77
CA VAL A 22 -8.89 -9.66 5.47
C VAL A 22 -9.14 -11.13 5.84
N GLN A 23 -8.88 -12.06 4.93
CA GLN A 23 -9.04 -13.49 5.21
C GLN A 23 -8.06 -13.95 6.30
N GLN A 24 -6.81 -13.48 6.26
CA GLN A 24 -5.83 -13.76 7.31
C GLN A 24 -6.29 -13.23 8.67
N ALA A 25 -6.82 -12.00 8.71
CA ALA A 25 -7.30 -11.38 9.94
C ALA A 25 -8.49 -12.14 10.56
N ARG A 26 -9.37 -12.72 9.75
CA ARG A 26 -10.47 -13.56 10.23
C ARG A 26 -10.01 -14.79 11.00
N CYS A 27 -8.86 -15.33 10.66
CA CYS A 27 -8.25 -16.47 11.38
C CYS A 27 -7.53 -16.05 12.66
N ALA A 28 -7.41 -14.75 12.93
CA ALA A 28 -6.74 -14.18 14.10
C ALA A 28 -7.56 -13.01 14.66
N PRO A 29 -8.51 -13.27 15.58
CA PRO A 29 -9.48 -12.25 16.06
C PRO A 29 -8.87 -10.98 16.65
N THR A 30 -7.60 -11.01 17.03
CA THR A 30 -6.86 -9.86 17.55
C THR A 30 -6.02 -9.15 16.48
N ALA A 31 -6.15 -9.53 15.21
CA ALA A 31 -5.41 -8.90 14.12
C ALA A 31 -5.98 -7.52 13.79
N GLU A 32 -5.10 -6.55 13.58
CA GLU A 32 -5.39 -5.21 13.08
C GLU A 32 -4.70 -5.02 11.72
N LEU A 33 -5.45 -4.56 10.73
CA LEU A 33 -4.92 -4.24 9.40
C LEU A 33 -4.50 -2.77 9.36
N HIS A 34 -3.24 -2.50 9.08
CA HIS A 34 -2.73 -1.17 8.77
C HIS A 34 -2.65 -1.00 7.26
N VAL A 35 -3.61 -0.29 6.69
CA VAL A 35 -3.70 -0.08 5.24
C VAL A 35 -2.99 1.22 4.88
N LEU A 36 -1.92 1.10 4.11
CA LEU A 36 -1.03 2.19 3.77
C LEU A 36 -1.08 2.49 2.28
N ASN A 37 -1.34 3.75 1.94
CA ASN A 37 -1.10 4.31 0.61
C ASN A 37 0.09 5.26 0.66
N VAL A 38 1.08 5.04 -0.19
CA VAL A 38 2.25 5.92 -0.33
C VAL A 38 2.18 6.61 -1.68
N GLN A 39 2.10 7.92 -1.67
CA GLN A 39 2.19 8.74 -2.87
C GLN A 39 3.64 9.16 -3.11
N PRO A 40 4.12 9.13 -4.36
CA PRO A 40 5.48 9.56 -4.67
C PRO A 40 5.66 11.04 -4.38
N THR A 41 6.86 11.42 -3.93
CA THR A 41 7.25 12.82 -3.74
C THR A 41 7.49 13.54 -5.06
N LEU A 42 7.59 14.88 -5.02
CA LEU A 42 7.89 15.73 -6.19
C LEU A 42 9.15 15.29 -6.95
N SER A 43 10.14 14.78 -6.27
CA SER A 43 11.41 14.30 -6.87
C SER A 43 11.22 13.09 -7.81
N ASN A 44 10.08 12.41 -7.72
CA ASN A 44 9.75 11.25 -8.54
C ASN A 44 8.89 11.60 -9.77
N TYR A 45 8.55 12.89 -9.95
CA TYR A 45 7.82 13.35 -11.12
C TYR A 45 8.76 13.70 -12.27
N THR A 46 8.32 13.48 -13.50
CA THR A 46 9.10 13.77 -14.71
C THR A 46 9.16 15.27 -14.97
N ALA A 47 10.15 15.70 -15.78
CA ALA A 47 10.31 17.11 -16.15
C ALA A 47 9.05 17.75 -16.80
N ALA A 48 8.17 16.95 -17.43
CA ALA A 48 6.91 17.41 -18.01
C ALA A 48 5.86 17.77 -16.94
N GLU A 49 5.97 17.20 -15.74
CA GLU A 49 5.06 17.44 -14.62
C GLU A 49 5.48 18.66 -13.77
N ILE A 50 6.71 19.15 -13.95
CA ILE A 50 7.27 20.32 -13.21
C ILE A 50 6.54 21.64 -13.55
N TYR A 51 5.80 21.71 -14.67
CA TYR A 51 4.98 22.89 -15.01
C TYR A 51 3.74 23.06 -14.13
N VAL A 52 3.41 22.09 -13.30
CA VAL A 52 2.32 22.17 -12.33
C VAL A 52 2.92 22.62 -10.99
N THR A 53 2.27 23.56 -10.32
CA THR A 53 2.73 24.04 -9.00
C THR A 53 2.83 22.90 -7.99
N ALA A 54 3.78 22.98 -7.05
CA ALA A 54 3.94 22.00 -5.98
C ALA A 54 2.62 21.75 -5.22
N GLU A 55 1.88 22.82 -4.93
CA GLU A 55 0.55 22.72 -4.28
C GLU A 55 -0.44 21.88 -5.08
N ARG A 56 -0.47 22.04 -6.40
CA ARG A 56 -1.37 21.26 -7.26
C ARG A 56 -0.99 19.78 -7.28
N ILE A 57 0.29 19.47 -7.27
CA ILE A 57 0.79 18.09 -7.22
C ILE A 57 0.39 17.43 -5.89
N HIS A 58 0.60 18.10 -4.76
CA HIS A 58 0.18 17.61 -3.45
C HIS A 58 -1.34 17.42 -3.36
N GLN A 59 -2.11 18.35 -3.91
CA GLN A 59 -3.57 18.24 -3.93
C GLN A 59 -4.04 17.02 -4.74
N VAL A 60 -3.50 16.82 -5.93
CA VAL A 60 -3.84 15.66 -6.78
C VAL A 60 -3.41 14.34 -6.12
N ALA A 61 -2.25 14.30 -5.47
CA ALA A 61 -1.79 13.14 -4.72
C ALA A 61 -2.73 12.82 -3.55
N ALA A 62 -3.17 13.83 -2.81
CA ALA A 62 -4.10 13.68 -1.69
C ALA A 62 -5.49 13.18 -2.17
N GLU A 63 -6.02 13.75 -3.25
CA GLU A 63 -7.30 13.32 -3.83
C GLU A 63 -7.24 11.86 -4.31
N ARG A 64 -6.14 11.47 -4.95
CA ARG A 64 -5.92 10.08 -5.40
C ARG A 64 -5.83 9.12 -4.23
N ALA A 65 -5.05 9.46 -3.22
CA ALA A 65 -4.91 8.65 -2.01
C ALA A 65 -6.24 8.49 -1.29
N HIS A 66 -7.02 9.57 -1.19
CA HIS A 66 -8.34 9.54 -0.56
C HIS A 66 -9.27 8.55 -1.25
N ALA A 67 -9.38 8.60 -2.58
CA ALA A 67 -10.21 7.67 -3.35
C ALA A 67 -9.78 6.20 -3.17
N ILE A 68 -8.46 5.94 -3.15
CA ILE A 68 -7.91 4.60 -2.93
C ILE A 68 -8.27 4.09 -1.53
N LEU A 69 -8.10 4.93 -0.52
CA LEU A 69 -8.38 4.56 0.87
C LEU A 69 -9.86 4.44 1.17
N GLU A 70 -10.73 5.23 0.54
CA GLU A 70 -12.19 5.07 0.66
C GLU A 70 -12.65 3.72 0.11
N ALA A 71 -12.19 3.33 -1.08
CA ALA A 71 -12.51 2.02 -1.64
C ALA A 71 -12.03 0.86 -0.76
N ALA A 72 -10.87 1.01 -0.11
CA ALA A 72 -10.38 0.05 0.86
C ALA A 72 -11.24 0.02 2.13
N ALA A 73 -11.64 1.18 2.65
CA ALA A 73 -12.48 1.30 3.84
C ALA A 73 -13.82 0.58 3.68
N GLU A 74 -14.50 0.77 2.55
CA GLU A 74 -15.77 0.10 2.25
C GLU A 74 -15.65 -1.43 2.31
N ARG A 75 -14.57 -1.98 1.71
CA ARG A 75 -14.30 -3.43 1.75
C ARG A 75 -14.05 -3.94 3.16
N LEU A 76 -13.25 -3.21 3.94
CA LEU A 76 -12.89 -3.57 5.30
C LEU A 76 -14.08 -3.50 6.26
N GLN A 77 -14.92 -2.46 6.14
CA GLN A 77 -16.15 -2.32 6.92
C GLN A 77 -17.12 -3.45 6.63
N THR A 78 -17.33 -3.78 5.35
CA THR A 78 -18.18 -4.90 4.94
C THR A 78 -17.66 -6.23 5.50
N ALA A 79 -16.35 -6.38 5.60
CA ALA A 79 -15.72 -7.57 6.14
C ALA A 79 -15.74 -7.65 7.68
N GLY A 80 -16.06 -6.56 8.39
CA GLY A 80 -16.03 -6.47 9.84
C GLY A 80 -14.63 -6.55 10.44
N SER A 81 -13.61 -6.17 9.68
CA SER A 81 -12.20 -6.22 10.11
C SER A 81 -11.84 -5.00 10.95
N SER A 82 -10.94 -5.17 11.92
CA SER A 82 -10.29 -4.03 12.61
C SER A 82 -9.20 -3.46 11.71
N PHE A 83 -9.25 -2.16 11.44
CA PHE A 83 -8.28 -1.54 10.53
C PHE A 83 -7.98 -0.07 10.87
N LYS A 84 -6.82 0.37 10.38
CA LYS A 84 -6.42 1.77 10.31
C LYS A 84 -6.01 2.10 8.89
N LEU A 85 -6.35 3.31 8.44
CA LEU A 85 -5.96 3.83 7.14
C LEU A 85 -4.89 4.89 7.32
N GLU A 86 -3.89 4.84 6.48
CA GLU A 86 -2.81 5.83 6.49
C GLU A 86 -2.43 6.22 5.07
N GLN A 87 -2.25 7.52 4.88
CA GLN A 87 -1.66 8.11 3.70
C GLN A 87 -0.34 8.77 4.07
N THR A 88 0.67 8.58 3.23
CA THR A 88 1.95 9.29 3.38
C THR A 88 2.57 9.55 2.02
N GLU A 89 3.60 10.40 1.98
CA GLU A 89 4.40 10.66 0.78
C GLU A 89 5.82 10.14 0.98
N GLY A 90 6.46 9.69 -0.09
CA GLY A 90 7.83 9.21 -0.06
C GLY A 90 8.17 8.25 -1.20
N ASP A 91 9.35 7.63 -1.13
CA ASP A 91 9.64 6.44 -1.94
C ASP A 91 8.76 5.29 -1.44
N PRO A 92 7.93 4.70 -2.31
CA PRO A 92 6.96 3.70 -1.87
C PRO A 92 7.59 2.51 -1.16
N ALA A 93 8.69 1.98 -1.67
CA ALA A 93 9.27 0.77 -1.11
C ALA A 93 9.95 1.00 0.24
N GLU A 94 10.73 2.07 0.35
CA GLU A 94 11.39 2.46 1.61
C GLU A 94 10.35 2.80 2.68
N THR A 95 9.33 3.56 2.29
CA THR A 95 8.26 3.99 3.20
C THR A 95 7.45 2.81 3.72
N ILE A 96 7.07 1.86 2.86
CA ILE A 96 6.35 0.64 3.26
C ILE A 96 7.17 -0.16 4.28
N ALA A 97 8.44 -0.43 3.97
CA ALA A 97 9.30 -1.21 4.85
C ALA A 97 9.52 -0.51 6.21
N LYS A 98 9.79 0.80 6.19
CA LYS A 98 9.96 1.62 7.39
C LYS A 98 8.70 1.64 8.26
N ARG A 99 7.52 1.86 7.65
CA ARG A 99 6.25 1.91 8.40
C ARG A 99 5.90 0.56 9.02
N ALA A 100 6.18 -0.55 8.35
CA ALA A 100 5.97 -1.87 8.92
C ALA A 100 6.78 -2.06 10.22
N MET A 101 8.02 -1.59 10.23
CA MET A 101 8.88 -1.62 11.41
C MET A 101 8.38 -0.67 12.52
N GLU A 102 8.07 0.59 12.19
CA GLU A 102 7.59 1.61 13.15
C GLU A 102 6.27 1.22 13.83
N LEU A 103 5.42 0.50 13.12
CA LEU A 103 4.12 0.04 13.61
C LEU A 103 4.19 -1.34 14.28
N ASP A 104 5.37 -1.96 14.40
CA ASP A 104 5.56 -3.32 14.88
C ASP A 104 4.67 -4.32 14.13
N CYS A 105 4.57 -4.20 12.81
CA CYS A 105 3.82 -5.14 11.99
C CYS A 105 4.56 -6.49 11.91
N GLU A 106 3.81 -7.58 12.00
CA GLU A 106 4.37 -8.93 11.89
C GLU A 106 4.60 -9.36 10.43
N SER A 107 3.93 -8.70 9.48
CA SER A 107 4.07 -8.97 8.05
C SER A 107 3.60 -7.80 7.20
N ILE A 108 4.03 -7.82 5.93
CA ILE A 108 3.55 -6.93 4.88
C ILE A 108 2.78 -7.78 3.86
N THR A 109 1.62 -7.31 3.41
CA THR A 109 0.85 -7.89 2.32
C THR A 109 0.68 -6.84 1.22
N MET A 110 0.99 -7.19 -0.02
CA MET A 110 0.90 -6.28 -1.16
C MET A 110 0.69 -7.01 -2.48
N GLY A 111 0.27 -6.30 -3.51
CA GLY A 111 0.18 -6.84 -4.86
C GLY A 111 1.55 -7.10 -5.48
N THR A 112 1.62 -8.05 -6.41
CA THR A 112 2.86 -8.31 -7.19
C THR A 112 3.18 -7.22 -8.19
N HIS A 113 2.16 -6.43 -8.62
CA HIS A 113 2.26 -5.39 -9.63
C HIS A 113 1.52 -4.15 -9.16
N GLY A 114 1.95 -2.99 -9.65
CA GLY A 114 1.24 -1.73 -9.48
C GLY A 114 0.42 -1.34 -10.72
N LEU A 115 0.05 -0.06 -10.79
CA LEU A 115 -0.75 0.51 -11.88
C LEU A 115 -0.04 0.51 -13.25
N THR A 116 1.29 0.41 -13.28
CA THR A 116 2.13 0.55 -14.49
C THR A 116 2.72 -0.76 -15.00
N SER A 117 2.26 -1.91 -14.50
CA SER A 117 2.88 -3.19 -14.86
C SER A 117 2.49 -3.66 -16.25
N PHE A 118 3.48 -4.04 -17.02
CA PHE A 118 3.35 -4.70 -18.30
C PHE A 118 3.69 -6.20 -18.14
N GLY A 119 2.66 -7.06 -18.18
CA GLY A 119 2.83 -8.49 -18.29
C GLY A 119 2.81 -9.30 -16.98
N ILE A 120 2.35 -10.54 -17.11
CA ILE A 120 2.07 -11.48 -16.00
C ILE A 120 3.34 -12.08 -15.38
N LEU A 121 4.50 -11.93 -16.03
CA LEU A 121 5.72 -12.66 -15.67
C LEU A 121 6.71 -11.86 -14.82
N PHE A 122 6.48 -10.56 -14.58
CA PHE A 122 7.41 -9.71 -13.86
C PHE A 122 6.85 -9.25 -12.53
N LEU A 123 7.66 -9.39 -11.50
CA LEU A 123 7.41 -8.76 -10.21
C LEU A 123 7.62 -7.25 -10.35
N GLY A 124 6.66 -6.44 -9.89
CA GLY A 124 6.73 -4.98 -9.95
C GLY A 124 7.94 -4.42 -9.18
N SER A 125 8.44 -3.27 -9.62
CA SER A 125 9.64 -2.64 -9.05
C SER A 125 9.49 -2.31 -7.56
N VAL A 126 8.33 -1.86 -7.12
CA VAL A 126 8.05 -1.58 -5.70
C VAL A 126 8.07 -2.89 -4.90
N ALA A 127 7.41 -3.95 -5.40
CA ALA A 127 7.37 -5.24 -4.73
C ALA A 127 8.78 -5.84 -4.57
N GLN A 128 9.62 -5.78 -5.60
CA GLN A 128 11.02 -6.23 -5.54
C GLN A 128 11.80 -5.49 -4.45
N LYS A 129 11.69 -4.17 -4.41
CA LYS A 129 12.40 -3.34 -3.42
C LYS A 129 11.86 -3.56 -2.00
N VAL A 130 10.54 -3.71 -1.82
CA VAL A 130 9.96 -4.01 -0.50
C VAL A 130 10.50 -5.33 0.03
N VAL A 131 10.54 -6.38 -0.78
CA VAL A 131 11.13 -7.69 -0.39
C VAL A 131 12.59 -7.53 0.03
N HIS A 132 13.33 -6.62 -0.59
CA HIS A 132 14.73 -6.37 -0.24
C HIS A 132 14.88 -5.57 1.06
N TYR A 133 14.02 -4.58 1.32
CA TYR A 133 14.13 -3.68 2.47
C TYR A 133 13.39 -4.19 3.73
N ALA A 134 12.38 -5.02 3.56
CA ALA A 134 11.56 -5.49 4.66
C ALA A 134 12.35 -6.38 5.64
N THR A 135 12.16 -6.15 6.92
CA THR A 135 12.70 -6.98 8.01
C THR A 135 11.68 -8.01 8.52
N VAL A 136 10.47 -7.99 7.96
CA VAL A 136 9.37 -8.90 8.27
C VAL A 136 8.95 -9.68 7.01
N PRO A 137 8.25 -10.81 7.14
CA PRO A 137 7.73 -11.55 6.00
C PRO A 137 6.87 -10.69 5.08
N VAL A 138 7.04 -10.88 3.76
CA VAL A 138 6.27 -10.18 2.72
C VAL A 138 5.44 -11.19 1.95
N THR A 139 4.13 -10.99 1.94
CA THR A 139 3.18 -11.76 1.15
C THR A 139 2.86 -10.99 -0.13
N LEU A 140 3.13 -11.61 -1.27
CA LEU A 140 2.86 -11.05 -2.59
C LEU A 140 1.64 -11.74 -3.20
N VAL A 141 0.64 -10.95 -3.57
CA VAL A 141 -0.64 -11.43 -4.13
C VAL A 141 -0.73 -11.05 -5.61
N LYS A 142 -1.07 -12.04 -6.45
CA LYS A 142 -1.26 -11.87 -7.89
C LYS A 142 -2.65 -11.33 -8.22
#